data_aa09a1b51a465df4c910b22d0bcccc6f
#
_entry.id   aa09a1b51a465df4c910b22d0bcccc6f
#
_cell.length_a   1.000
_cell.length_b   1.000
_cell.length_c   1.000
_cell.angle_alpha   90.00
_cell.angle_beta   90.00
_cell.angle_gamma   90.00
#
_symmetry.space_group_name_H-M   'P 1'
#
loop_
_entity.id
_entity.type
_entity.pdbx_description
1 polymer ?
#
loop_
_entity_poly.entity_id
_entity_poly.type
_entity_poly.pdbx_seq_one_letter_code
_entity_poly.pdbx_strand_id
1 'polypeptide(L)'
;MTREDEVYAALAQVIDPEIGINVVDLGLVYGVDVDAAGGIDVRMTLTIQGCPMHDTIRADATRALQALSWASKCNVELTFDPPWTPDRISPRARSLLRV
;
A
#
# COMPACT_ATOMS: atom_id res chain seq x y z
N MET A 1 12.21 -6.70 -13.88
CA MET A 1 11.41 -6.14 -12.76
C MET A 1 12.32 -5.83 -11.60
N THR A 2 12.26 -4.62 -11.08
CA THR A 2 13.07 -4.23 -9.93
C THR A 2 12.43 -4.74 -8.63
N ARG A 3 13.20 -4.70 -7.52
CA ARG A 3 12.63 -5.08 -6.21
C ARG A 3 11.51 -4.13 -5.80
N GLU A 4 11.63 -2.83 -6.12
CA GLU A 4 10.55 -1.86 -5.88
C GLU A 4 9.29 -2.25 -6.67
N ASP A 5 9.44 -2.67 -7.92
CA ASP A 5 8.30 -3.11 -8.72
C ASP A 5 7.63 -4.33 -8.09
N GLU A 6 8.41 -5.26 -7.55
CA GLU A 6 7.87 -6.43 -6.86
C GLU A 6 7.12 -6.03 -5.58
N VAL A 7 7.62 -5.01 -4.88
CA VAL A 7 6.94 -4.49 -3.69
C VAL A 7 5.58 -3.89 -4.07
N TYR A 8 5.53 -3.08 -5.12
CA TYR A 8 4.25 -2.53 -5.59
C TYR A 8 3.30 -3.62 -6.06
N ALA A 9 3.80 -4.64 -6.74
CA ALA A 9 2.98 -5.77 -7.18
C ALA A 9 2.42 -6.54 -5.97
N ALA A 10 3.21 -6.72 -4.92
CA ALA A 10 2.75 -7.36 -3.70
C ALA A 10 1.67 -6.52 -3.00
N LEU A 11 1.89 -5.21 -2.90
CA LEU A 11 0.93 -4.29 -2.29
C LEU A 11 -0.38 -4.21 -3.08
N ALA A 12 -0.32 -4.44 -4.40
CA ALA A 12 -1.53 -4.46 -5.24
C ALA A 12 -2.45 -5.65 -4.92
N GLN A 13 -2.00 -6.61 -4.11
CA GLN A 13 -2.85 -7.69 -3.60
C GLN A 13 -3.64 -7.28 -2.37
N VAL A 14 -3.31 -6.15 -1.76
CA VAL A 14 -3.96 -5.67 -0.54
C VAL A 14 -5.15 -4.80 -0.92
N ILE A 15 -6.34 -5.24 -0.54
CA ILE A 15 -7.59 -4.58 -0.90
C ILE A 15 -8.13 -3.81 0.30
N ASP A 16 -8.51 -2.54 0.08
CA ASP A 16 -9.23 -1.77 1.08
C ASP A 16 -10.64 -2.36 1.17
N PRO A 17 -11.03 -2.93 2.32
CA PRO A 17 -12.31 -3.62 2.44
C PRO A 17 -13.52 -2.70 2.33
N GLU A 18 -13.35 -1.41 2.58
CA GLU A 18 -14.47 -0.46 2.49
C GLU A 18 -14.75 -0.02 1.06
N ILE A 19 -13.71 -0.02 0.21
CA ILE A 19 -13.83 0.50 -1.15
C ILE A 19 -13.77 -0.64 -2.18
N GLY A 20 -13.07 -1.74 -1.85
CA GLY A 20 -12.94 -2.88 -2.75
C GLY A 20 -11.87 -2.72 -3.83
N ILE A 21 -10.96 -1.75 -3.66
CA ILE A 21 -9.88 -1.47 -4.60
C ILE A 21 -8.55 -1.61 -3.85
N ASN A 22 -7.51 -2.05 -4.56
CA ASN A 22 -6.21 -2.25 -3.94
C ASN A 22 -5.56 -0.92 -3.53
N VAL A 23 -4.70 -1.00 -2.53
CA VAL A 23 -4.11 0.19 -1.91
C VAL A 23 -3.19 0.97 -2.86
N VAL A 24 -2.60 0.32 -3.85
CA VAL A 24 -1.75 0.99 -4.84
C VAL A 24 -2.58 1.87 -5.75
N ASP A 25 -3.65 1.32 -6.33
CA ASP A 25 -4.54 2.07 -7.23
C ASP A 25 -5.30 3.19 -6.50
N LEU A 26 -5.55 3.01 -5.20
CA LEU A 26 -6.17 4.08 -4.40
C LEU A 26 -5.21 5.23 -4.10
N GLY A 27 -3.92 5.05 -4.39
CA GLY A 27 -2.92 6.07 -4.09
C GLY A 27 -2.59 6.17 -2.60
N LEU A 28 -2.74 5.06 -1.88
CA LEU A 28 -2.45 5.02 -0.44
C LEU A 28 -0.98 4.79 -0.14
N VAL A 29 -0.19 4.34 -1.12
CA VAL A 29 1.25 4.09 -0.94
C VAL A 29 2.00 5.37 -1.28
N TYR A 30 2.63 5.98 -0.28
CA TYR A 30 3.34 7.24 -0.45
C TYR A 30 4.83 7.06 -0.75
N GLY A 31 5.42 5.97 -0.33
CA GLY A 31 6.83 5.72 -0.62
C GLY A 31 7.22 4.29 -0.31
N VAL A 32 8.20 3.80 -1.06
CA VAL A 32 8.77 2.47 -0.88
C VAL A 32 10.28 2.59 -0.93
N ASP A 33 10.96 2.12 0.10
CA ASP A 33 12.41 2.03 0.15
C ASP A 33 12.82 0.58 0.32
N VAL A 34 13.78 0.12 -0.49
CA VAL A 34 14.31 -1.23 -0.40
C VAL A 34 15.82 -1.13 -0.26
N ASP A 35 16.38 -1.71 0.80
CA ASP A 35 17.83 -1.71 1.00
C ASP A 35 18.50 -2.94 0.38
N ALA A 36 19.84 -2.95 0.37
CA ALA A 36 20.60 -4.00 -0.26
C ALA A 36 20.46 -5.36 0.45
N ALA A 37 20.08 -5.35 1.72
CA ALA A 37 19.90 -6.57 2.51
C ALA A 37 18.47 -7.15 2.38
N GLY A 38 17.61 -6.54 1.57
CA GLY A 38 16.24 -6.99 1.39
C GLY A 38 15.27 -6.41 2.41
N GLY A 39 15.68 -5.38 3.15
CA GLY A 39 14.76 -4.65 4.04
C GLY A 39 13.83 -3.78 3.26
N ILE A 40 12.55 -3.77 3.62
CA ILE A 40 11.51 -3.01 2.93
C ILE A 40 10.86 -2.06 3.93
N ASP A 41 10.85 -0.76 3.58
CA ASP A 41 10.12 0.26 4.31
C ASP A 41 9.05 0.84 3.39
N VAL A 42 7.81 0.75 3.81
CA VAL A 42 6.68 1.30 3.07
C VAL A 42 6.02 2.37 3.92
N ARG A 43 5.79 3.54 3.31
CA ARG A 43 4.95 4.57 3.91
C ARG A 43 3.64 4.60 3.15
N MET A 44 2.55 4.48 3.89
CA MET A 44 1.22 4.51 3.31
C MET A 44 0.26 5.25 4.20
N THR A 45 -0.89 5.58 3.65
CA THR A 45 -1.96 6.27 4.37
C THR A 45 -3.26 5.49 4.22
N LEU A 46 -4.31 6.03 4.80
CA LEU A 46 -5.67 5.50 4.68
C LEU A 46 -6.60 6.60 4.20
N THR A 47 -7.72 6.20 3.63
CA THR A 47 -8.71 7.16 3.11
C THR A 47 -9.38 7.96 4.22
N ILE A 48 -9.51 7.40 5.42
CA ILE A 48 -10.12 8.06 6.56
C ILE A 48 -9.21 7.89 7.78
N GLN A 49 -8.81 9.01 8.37
CA GLN A 49 -8.04 9.00 9.59
C GLN A 49 -8.89 8.43 10.73
N GLY A 50 -8.30 7.53 11.51
CA GLY A 50 -9.03 6.86 12.58
C GLY A 50 -9.89 5.68 12.14
N CYS A 51 -9.73 5.25 10.89
CA CYS A 51 -10.43 4.08 10.37
C CYS A 51 -10.13 2.84 11.23
N PRO A 52 -11.15 2.10 11.70
CA PRO A 52 -10.91 0.92 12.55
C PRO A 52 -10.21 -0.22 11.84
N MET A 53 -10.13 -0.15 10.50
CA MET A 53 -9.47 -1.17 9.69
C MET A 53 -7.98 -0.92 9.46
N HIS A 54 -7.40 0.13 10.07
CA HIS A 54 -6.01 0.47 9.77
C HIS A 54 -5.03 -0.63 10.19
N ASP A 55 -5.26 -1.31 11.29
CA ASP A 55 -4.40 -2.42 11.72
C ASP A 55 -4.52 -3.61 10.77
N THR A 56 -5.71 -3.87 10.25
CA THR A 56 -5.96 -4.96 9.30
C THR A 56 -5.21 -4.70 7.99
N ILE A 57 -5.33 -3.48 7.46
CA ILE A 57 -4.66 -3.10 6.20
C ILE A 57 -3.15 -3.18 6.37
N ARG A 58 -2.61 -2.68 7.48
CA ARG A 58 -1.18 -2.74 7.75
C ARG A 58 -0.69 -4.19 7.88
N ALA A 59 -1.44 -5.04 8.57
CA ALA A 59 -1.10 -6.44 8.72
C ALA A 59 -1.14 -7.17 7.39
N ASP A 60 -2.13 -6.90 6.54
CA ASP A 60 -2.24 -7.48 5.21
C ASP A 60 -1.09 -7.04 4.32
N ALA A 61 -0.72 -5.76 4.37
CA ALA A 61 0.41 -5.23 3.62
C ALA A 61 1.72 -5.91 4.07
N THR A 62 1.92 -6.03 5.38
CA THR A 62 3.12 -6.69 5.92
C THR A 62 3.20 -8.14 5.44
N ARG A 63 2.10 -8.88 5.49
CA ARG A 63 2.07 -10.27 5.03
C ARG A 63 2.38 -10.38 3.55
N ALA A 64 1.83 -9.48 2.74
CA ALA A 64 2.10 -9.49 1.30
C ALA A 64 3.58 -9.27 1.01
N LEU A 65 4.24 -8.38 1.75
CA LEU A 65 5.67 -8.12 1.60
C LEU A 65 6.50 -9.29 2.08
N GLN A 66 6.11 -9.93 3.18
CA GLN A 66 6.83 -11.08 3.72
C GLN A 66 6.78 -12.29 2.80
N ALA A 67 5.83 -12.35 1.89
CA ALA A 67 5.74 -13.42 0.90
C ALA A 67 6.79 -13.30 -0.19
N LEU A 68 7.46 -12.16 -0.32
CA LEU A 68 8.56 -11.99 -1.28
C LEU A 68 9.79 -12.77 -0.78
N SER A 69 10.33 -13.63 -1.66
CA SER A 69 11.40 -14.56 -1.26
C SER A 69 12.67 -13.88 -0.76
N TRP A 70 12.96 -12.68 -1.26
CA TRP A 70 14.17 -11.93 -0.90
C TRP A 70 13.98 -10.99 0.28
N ALA A 71 12.74 -10.81 0.76
CA ALA A 71 12.46 -9.86 1.83
C ALA A 71 13.04 -10.34 3.16
N SER A 72 13.82 -9.50 3.83
CA SER A 72 14.41 -9.80 5.13
C SER A 72 13.67 -9.12 6.28
N LYS A 73 13.36 -7.83 6.12
CA LYS A 73 12.58 -7.05 7.07
C LYS A 73 11.49 -6.30 6.33
N CYS A 74 10.29 -6.27 6.91
CA CYS A 74 9.18 -5.54 6.31
C CYS A 74 8.60 -4.60 7.36
N ASN A 75 8.65 -3.30 7.07
CA ASN A 75 8.09 -2.28 7.92
C ASN A 75 7.06 -1.48 7.14
N VAL A 76 5.85 -1.36 7.67
CA VAL A 76 4.79 -0.56 7.08
C VAL A 76 4.44 0.54 8.08
N GLU A 77 4.71 1.78 7.69
CA GLU A 77 4.42 2.96 8.51
C GLU A 77 3.19 3.66 7.96
N LEU A 78 2.25 3.96 8.83
CA LEU A 78 1.08 4.74 8.46
C LEU A 78 1.32 6.22 8.74
N THR A 79 1.00 7.07 7.78
CA THR A 79 1.09 8.51 7.92
C THR A 79 -0.17 9.14 7.35
N PHE A 80 -0.58 10.26 7.92
CA PHE A 80 -1.72 11.03 7.44
C PHE A 80 -1.30 12.42 6.95
N ASP A 81 0.00 12.59 6.69
CA ASP A 81 0.56 13.83 6.18
C ASP A 81 1.43 13.54 4.94
N PRO A 82 1.07 14.02 3.75
CA PRO A 82 -0.15 14.81 3.48
C PRO A 82 -1.42 13.94 3.53
N PRO A 83 -2.59 14.55 3.80
CA PRO A 83 -3.84 13.78 3.82
C PRO A 83 -4.17 13.24 2.43
N TRP A 84 -4.74 12.05 2.42
CA TRP A 84 -5.18 11.44 1.16
C TRP A 84 -6.38 12.19 0.58
N THR A 85 -6.40 12.30 -0.75
CA THR A 85 -7.54 12.85 -1.49
C THR A 85 -7.90 11.93 -2.65
N PRO A 86 -9.15 11.97 -3.14
CA PRO A 86 -9.55 11.16 -4.29
C PRO A 86 -8.75 11.40 -5.57
N ASP A 87 -8.06 12.54 -5.66
CA ASP A 87 -7.20 12.84 -6.81
C ASP A 87 -6.04 11.85 -6.95
N ARG A 88 -5.70 11.14 -5.87
CA ARG A 88 -4.63 10.14 -5.87
C ARG A 88 -5.05 8.80 -6.44
N ILE A 89 -6.35 8.59 -6.67
CA ILE A 89 -6.86 7.35 -7.26
C ILE A 89 -6.37 7.24 -8.70
N SER A 90 -5.86 6.07 -9.09
CA SER A 90 -5.37 5.86 -10.46
C SER A 90 -6.51 5.97 -11.47
N PRO A 91 -6.21 6.35 -12.73
CA PRO A 91 -7.25 6.40 -13.77
C PRO A 91 -7.98 5.07 -13.96
N ARG A 92 -7.27 3.95 -13.82
CA ARG A 92 -7.86 2.62 -13.92
C ARG A 92 -8.89 2.38 -12.82
N ALA A 93 -8.56 2.75 -11.59
CA ALA A 93 -9.47 2.58 -10.47
C ALA A 93 -10.65 3.54 -10.54
N ARG A 94 -10.45 4.75 -11.05
CA ARG A 94 -11.53 5.71 -11.26
C ARG A 94 -12.58 5.16 -12.23
N SER A 95 -12.13 4.48 -13.28
CA SER A 95 -13.05 3.84 -14.23
C SER A 95 -13.90 2.78 -13.55
N LEU A 96 -13.31 2.00 -12.64
CA LEU A 96 -14.04 0.98 -11.88
C LEU A 96 -15.06 1.58 -10.93
N LEU A 97 -14.74 2.72 -10.33
CA LEU A 97 -15.63 3.42 -9.39
C LEU A 97 -16.66 4.31 -10.09
N ARG A 98 -16.46 4.59 -11.36
CA ARG A 98 -17.30 5.48 -12.16
C ARG A 98 -17.44 6.87 -11.56
N VAL A 99 -16.36 7.40 -11.06
CA VAL A 99 -16.31 8.75 -10.51
C VAL A 99 -15.51 9.68 -11.43
#